data_fcbd325f8b5d5bad8d265715deeebbc7
#
_entry.id   fcbd325f8b5d5bad8d265715deeebbc7
#
_cell.length_a   1.000
_cell.length_b   1.000
_cell.length_c   1.000
_cell.angle_alpha   90.00
_cell.angle_beta   90.00
_cell.angle_gamma   90.00
#
_symmetry.space_group_name_H-M   'P 1'
#
loop_
_entity.id
_entity.type
_entity.pdbx_description
1 polymer ?
#
loop_
_entity_poly.entity_id
_entity_poly.type
_entity_poly.pdbx_seq_one_letter_code
_entity_poly.pdbx_strand_id
1 'polypeptide(L)'
;MSQRARRPQIHKFGGASLADATAVRHAVALIFAHRAEPTVVVLSAMAGVTDALLDIAKNAVAGNVAVALRESARLRTRHVDVARAVLRGASQRAEIVRAIDESFQELDTLVRGLDAVRELTPRTTDLIVARGERLSATLVAAA
;
A
#
# COMPACT_ATOMS: atom_id res chain seq x y z
N MET A 1 33.46 -25.96 -12.26
CA MET A 1 33.10 -24.66 -12.90
C MET A 1 32.31 -23.86 -11.91
N SER A 2 32.90 -22.83 -11.33
CA SER A 2 32.22 -21.95 -10.34
C SER A 2 31.15 -21.10 -11.06
N GLN A 3 29.88 -21.35 -10.79
CA GLN A 3 28.80 -20.43 -11.20
C GLN A 3 29.03 -19.11 -10.47
N ARG A 4 29.51 -18.07 -11.16
CA ARG A 4 29.51 -16.70 -10.62
C ARG A 4 28.06 -16.38 -10.24
N ALA A 5 27.79 -16.20 -8.95
CA ALA A 5 26.49 -15.75 -8.48
C ALA A 5 26.12 -14.44 -9.21
N ARG A 6 25.07 -14.48 -10.02
CA ARG A 6 24.58 -13.27 -10.73
C ARG A 6 24.14 -12.25 -9.67
N ARG A 7 24.63 -11.03 -9.78
CA ARG A 7 24.20 -9.95 -8.89
C ARG A 7 22.72 -9.63 -9.15
N PRO A 8 21.88 -9.49 -8.12
CA PRO A 8 20.49 -9.12 -8.34
C PRO A 8 20.37 -7.71 -8.93
N GLN A 9 19.42 -7.54 -9.83
CA GLN A 9 18.96 -6.22 -10.27
C GLN A 9 17.99 -5.64 -9.24
N ILE A 10 18.05 -4.34 -9.00
CA ILE A 10 17.14 -3.65 -8.08
C ILE A 10 16.23 -2.75 -8.90
N HIS A 11 14.93 -3.02 -8.87
CA HIS A 11 13.90 -2.21 -9.50
C HIS A 11 13.14 -1.43 -8.43
N LYS A 12 13.18 -0.09 -8.49
CA LYS A 12 12.44 0.76 -7.55
C LYS A 12 11.30 1.47 -8.28
N PHE A 13 10.08 1.28 -7.77
CA PHE A 13 8.88 1.96 -8.26
C PHE A 13 8.39 2.97 -7.21
N GLY A 14 8.42 4.26 -7.57
CA GLY A 14 7.89 5.34 -6.75
C GLY A 14 6.36 5.44 -6.82
N GLY A 15 5.77 6.31 -6.02
CA GLY A 15 4.32 6.49 -5.95
C GLY A 15 3.67 6.81 -7.30
N ALA A 16 4.30 7.63 -8.14
CA ALA A 16 3.82 7.94 -9.49
C ALA A 16 3.74 6.70 -10.40
N SER A 17 4.68 5.75 -10.23
CA SER A 17 4.69 4.47 -10.97
C SER A 17 3.62 3.49 -10.46
N LEU A 18 2.90 3.83 -9.41
CA LEU A 18 1.85 3.04 -8.76
C LEU A 18 0.56 3.85 -8.57
N ALA A 19 0.39 4.95 -9.32
CA ALA A 19 -0.68 5.92 -9.11
C ALA A 19 -2.09 5.34 -9.28
N ASP A 20 -2.26 4.42 -10.21
CA ASP A 20 -3.53 3.79 -10.58
C ASP A 20 -3.33 2.39 -11.15
N ALA A 21 -4.42 1.74 -11.54
CA ALA A 21 -4.40 0.40 -12.12
C ALA A 21 -3.56 0.29 -13.40
N THR A 22 -3.48 1.34 -14.20
CA THR A 22 -2.68 1.37 -15.44
C THR A 22 -1.21 1.42 -15.11
N ALA A 23 -0.81 2.29 -14.18
CA ALA A 23 0.56 2.39 -13.69
C ALA A 23 1.02 1.09 -13.03
N VAL A 24 0.18 0.48 -12.19
CA VAL A 24 0.48 -0.83 -11.56
C VAL A 24 0.66 -1.92 -12.61
N ARG A 25 -0.22 -2.03 -13.61
CA ARG A 25 -0.04 -3.01 -14.70
C ARG A 25 1.26 -2.81 -15.46
N HIS A 26 1.64 -1.56 -15.69
CA HIS A 26 2.91 -1.24 -16.35
C HIS A 26 4.12 -1.67 -15.50
N ALA A 27 4.10 -1.37 -14.20
CA ALA A 27 5.13 -1.81 -13.26
C ALA A 27 5.27 -3.34 -13.23
N VAL A 28 4.14 -4.07 -13.16
CA VAL A 28 4.10 -5.54 -13.21
C VAL A 28 4.68 -6.05 -14.52
N ALA A 29 4.33 -5.46 -15.66
CA ALA A 29 4.88 -5.85 -16.96
C ALA A 29 6.42 -5.68 -17.02
N LEU A 30 6.96 -4.60 -16.47
CA LEU A 30 8.40 -4.37 -16.36
C LEU A 30 9.09 -5.42 -15.47
N ILE A 31 8.49 -5.75 -14.33
CA ILE A 31 9.00 -6.81 -13.42
C ILE A 31 9.04 -8.15 -14.17
N PHE A 32 7.97 -8.49 -14.86
CA PHE A 32 7.90 -9.74 -15.65
C PHE A 32 8.92 -9.79 -16.79
N ALA A 33 9.19 -8.68 -17.46
CA ALA A 33 10.20 -8.61 -18.51
C ALA A 33 11.61 -8.98 -18.01
N HIS A 34 11.91 -8.76 -16.73
CA HIS A 34 13.20 -9.02 -16.10
C HIS A 34 13.22 -10.29 -15.22
N ARG A 35 12.18 -11.11 -15.23
CA ARG A 35 12.04 -12.29 -14.34
C ARG A 35 13.10 -13.39 -14.54
N ALA A 36 13.85 -13.35 -15.64
CA ALA A 36 14.94 -14.31 -15.89
C ALA A 36 16.20 -13.99 -15.09
N GLU A 37 16.32 -12.80 -14.52
CA GLU A 37 17.42 -12.35 -13.69
C GLU A 37 17.00 -12.31 -12.22
N PRO A 38 17.91 -12.59 -11.27
CA PRO A 38 17.62 -12.34 -9.86
C PRO A 38 17.23 -10.86 -9.66
N THR A 39 16.01 -10.61 -9.20
CA THR A 39 15.48 -9.23 -9.12
C THR A 39 14.94 -8.97 -7.72
N VAL A 40 15.31 -7.82 -7.16
CA VAL A 40 14.71 -7.24 -5.95
C VAL A 40 13.81 -6.08 -6.36
N VAL A 41 12.56 -6.12 -5.96
CA VAL A 41 11.60 -5.05 -6.27
C VAL A 41 11.33 -4.24 -5.00
N VAL A 42 11.52 -2.93 -5.09
CA VAL A 42 11.24 -1.97 -4.01
C VAL A 42 10.07 -1.09 -4.42
N LEU A 43 9.03 -1.07 -3.62
CA LEU A 43 7.77 -0.39 -3.92
C LEU A 43 7.47 0.68 -2.89
N SER A 44 7.07 1.86 -3.34
CA SER A 44 6.46 2.91 -2.51
C SER A 44 4.97 2.67 -2.34
N ALA A 45 4.33 3.44 -1.46
CA ALA A 45 2.88 3.60 -1.47
C ALA A 45 2.40 4.18 -2.83
N MET A 46 1.15 3.96 -3.19
CA MET A 46 0.52 4.62 -4.36
C MET A 46 0.56 6.15 -4.17
N ALA A 47 0.57 6.90 -5.29
CA ALA A 47 0.66 8.36 -5.27
C ALA A 47 -0.36 9.00 -4.31
N GLY A 48 0.12 9.88 -3.42
CA GLY A 48 -0.69 10.62 -2.44
C GLY A 48 -1.21 9.80 -1.24
N VAL A 49 -0.94 8.49 -1.18
CA VAL A 49 -1.41 7.64 -0.07
C VAL A 49 -0.68 7.97 1.23
N THR A 50 0.62 8.20 1.19
CA THR A 50 1.40 8.58 2.38
C THR A 50 0.88 9.87 3.01
N ASP A 51 0.64 10.91 2.19
CA ASP A 51 0.12 12.19 2.67
C ASP A 51 -1.29 12.03 3.26
N ALA A 52 -2.16 11.29 2.59
CA ALA A 52 -3.51 11.01 3.09
C ALA A 52 -3.49 10.22 4.42
N LEU A 53 -2.58 9.26 4.59
CA LEU A 53 -2.42 8.53 5.86
C LEU A 53 -1.93 9.44 7.00
N LEU A 54 -1.00 10.37 6.70
CA LEU A 54 -0.57 11.39 7.65
C LEU A 54 -1.71 12.33 8.05
N ASP A 55 -2.54 12.75 7.08
CA ASP A 55 -3.67 13.62 7.35
C ASP A 55 -4.78 12.90 8.15
N ILE A 56 -5.00 11.62 7.91
CA ILE A 56 -5.86 10.77 8.75
C ILE A 56 -5.39 10.80 10.20
N ALA A 57 -4.10 10.57 10.45
CA ALA A 57 -3.54 10.57 11.79
C ALA A 57 -3.66 11.93 12.48
N LYS A 58 -3.34 13.03 11.77
CA LYS A 58 -3.49 14.40 12.27
C LYS A 58 -4.94 14.75 12.63
N ASN A 59 -5.89 14.39 11.76
CA ASN A 59 -7.30 14.60 12.03
C ASN A 59 -7.79 13.80 13.23
N ALA A 60 -7.31 12.56 13.42
CA ALA A 60 -7.66 11.75 14.57
C ALA A 60 -7.25 12.42 15.88
N VAL A 61 -5.99 12.84 16.03
CA VAL A 61 -5.52 13.50 17.27
C VAL A 61 -6.13 14.88 17.48
N ALA A 62 -6.56 15.56 16.42
CA ALA A 62 -7.27 16.83 16.51
C ALA A 62 -8.74 16.69 16.94
N GLY A 63 -9.26 15.45 17.05
CA GLY A 63 -10.67 15.19 17.39
C GLY A 63 -11.62 15.16 16.21
N ASN A 64 -11.09 15.21 15.00
CA ASN A 64 -11.87 15.16 13.76
C ASN A 64 -12.05 13.71 13.28
N VAL A 65 -12.41 12.80 14.18
CA VAL A 65 -12.46 11.35 13.91
C VAL A 65 -13.36 11.01 12.72
N ALA A 66 -14.49 11.71 12.56
CA ALA A 66 -15.39 11.49 11.43
C ALA A 66 -14.73 11.84 10.07
N VAL A 67 -13.87 12.85 10.04
CA VAL A 67 -13.08 13.20 8.84
C VAL A 67 -12.04 12.11 8.58
N ALA A 68 -11.29 11.71 9.60
CA ALA A 68 -10.27 10.67 9.50
C ALA A 68 -10.86 9.34 8.97
N LEU A 69 -11.99 8.88 9.50
CA LEU A 69 -12.65 7.66 9.06
C LEU A 69 -13.20 7.74 7.62
N ARG A 70 -13.70 8.90 7.18
CA ARG A 70 -14.12 9.10 5.78
C ARG A 70 -12.94 9.00 4.81
N GLU A 71 -11.81 9.62 5.16
CA GLU A 71 -10.60 9.53 4.32
C GLU A 71 -10.03 8.10 4.32
N SER A 72 -10.05 7.39 5.44
CA SER A 72 -9.72 5.97 5.52
C SER A 72 -10.58 5.14 4.57
N ALA A 73 -11.89 5.31 4.61
CA ALA A 73 -12.82 4.62 3.71
C ALA A 73 -12.56 4.94 2.23
N ARG A 74 -12.22 6.20 1.90
CA ARG A 74 -11.86 6.61 0.53
C ARG A 74 -10.59 5.93 0.04
N LEU A 75 -9.55 5.88 0.88
CA LEU A 75 -8.31 5.18 0.57
C LEU A 75 -8.53 3.68 0.38
N ARG A 76 -9.34 3.06 1.26
CA ARG A 76 -9.74 1.65 1.13
C ARG A 76 -10.39 1.39 -0.23
N THR A 77 -11.41 2.17 -0.60
CA THR A 77 -12.09 2.04 -1.89
C THR A 77 -11.11 2.12 -3.04
N ARG A 78 -10.20 3.10 -3.05
CA ARG A 78 -9.18 3.25 -4.09
C ARG A 78 -8.29 2.01 -4.22
N HIS A 79 -7.82 1.44 -3.11
CA HIS A 79 -7.01 0.22 -3.14
C HIS A 79 -7.79 -0.99 -3.67
N VAL A 80 -9.04 -1.15 -3.25
CA VAL A 80 -9.93 -2.22 -3.72
C VAL A 80 -10.19 -2.08 -5.22
N ASP A 81 -10.41 -0.88 -5.72
CA ASP A 81 -10.67 -0.64 -7.15
C ASP A 81 -9.43 -0.96 -8.01
N VAL A 82 -8.25 -0.58 -7.55
CA VAL A 82 -7.00 -0.96 -8.22
C VAL A 82 -6.81 -2.48 -8.20
N ALA A 83 -7.03 -3.14 -7.06
CA ALA A 83 -6.93 -4.60 -6.95
C ALA A 83 -7.90 -5.31 -7.91
N ARG A 84 -9.15 -4.86 -7.99
CA ARG A 84 -10.16 -5.39 -8.90
C ARG A 84 -9.80 -5.21 -10.38
N ALA A 85 -9.19 -4.08 -10.71
CA ALA A 85 -8.80 -3.78 -12.07
C ALA A 85 -7.55 -4.55 -12.52
N VAL A 86 -6.63 -4.87 -11.60
CA VAL A 86 -5.34 -5.49 -11.92
C VAL A 86 -5.40 -7.02 -11.84
N LEU A 87 -6.07 -7.57 -10.82
CA LEU A 87 -6.09 -9.00 -10.53
C LEU A 87 -7.17 -9.73 -11.35
N ARG A 88 -6.75 -10.73 -12.13
CA ARG A 88 -7.65 -11.50 -13.02
C ARG A 88 -8.31 -12.67 -12.30
N GLY A 89 -7.59 -13.37 -11.43
CA GLY A 89 -8.09 -14.54 -10.70
C GLY A 89 -9.11 -14.16 -9.62
N ALA A 90 -10.31 -14.76 -9.63
CA ALA A 90 -11.38 -14.43 -8.68
C ALA A 90 -10.97 -14.72 -7.22
N SER A 91 -10.35 -15.89 -6.97
CA SER A 91 -9.90 -16.28 -5.62
C SER A 91 -8.79 -15.37 -5.11
N GLN A 92 -7.76 -15.11 -5.92
CA GLN A 92 -6.65 -14.23 -5.58
C GLN A 92 -7.14 -12.80 -5.31
N ARG A 93 -8.05 -12.30 -6.16
CA ARG A 93 -8.67 -10.98 -5.97
C ARG A 93 -9.44 -10.89 -4.65
N ALA A 94 -10.22 -11.92 -4.30
CA ALA A 94 -10.94 -11.97 -3.04
C ALA A 94 -9.99 -11.96 -1.82
N GLU A 95 -8.88 -12.69 -1.91
CA GLU A 95 -7.85 -12.71 -0.87
C GLU A 95 -7.21 -11.31 -0.67
N ILE A 96 -6.81 -10.66 -1.75
CA ILE A 96 -6.19 -9.33 -1.68
C ILE A 96 -7.20 -8.27 -1.20
N VAL A 97 -8.45 -8.31 -1.65
CA VAL A 97 -9.50 -7.40 -1.15
C VAL A 97 -9.70 -7.60 0.35
N ARG A 98 -9.72 -8.84 0.85
CA ARG A 98 -9.81 -9.11 2.28
C ARG A 98 -8.60 -8.55 3.05
N ALA A 99 -7.39 -8.74 2.56
CA ALA A 99 -6.18 -8.17 3.19
C ALA A 99 -6.22 -6.63 3.23
N ILE A 100 -6.74 -5.98 2.19
CA ILE A 100 -6.96 -4.53 2.17
C ILE A 100 -7.99 -4.16 3.25
N ASP A 101 -9.11 -4.86 3.32
CA ASP A 101 -10.18 -4.61 4.29
C ASP A 101 -9.68 -4.73 5.73
N GLU A 102 -8.97 -5.81 6.05
CA GLU A 102 -8.35 -6.03 7.36
C GLU A 102 -7.38 -4.90 7.72
N SER A 103 -6.54 -4.49 6.76
CA SER A 103 -5.59 -3.39 6.96
C SER A 103 -6.29 -2.07 7.29
N PHE A 104 -7.39 -1.73 6.62
CA PHE A 104 -8.13 -0.50 6.90
C PHE A 104 -8.98 -0.59 8.17
N GLN A 105 -9.48 -1.75 8.56
CA GLN A 105 -10.13 -1.97 9.87
C GLN A 105 -9.15 -1.72 11.02
N GLU A 106 -7.89 -2.20 10.90
CA GLU A 106 -6.84 -1.89 11.87
C GLU A 106 -6.53 -0.39 11.92
N LEU A 107 -6.49 0.30 10.75
CA LEU A 107 -6.30 1.75 10.69
C LEU A 107 -7.44 2.48 11.43
N ASP A 108 -8.69 2.09 11.20
CA ASP A 108 -9.86 2.69 11.84
C ASP A 108 -9.82 2.48 13.37
N THR A 109 -9.30 1.34 13.83
CA THR A 109 -9.08 1.08 15.26
C THR A 109 -8.02 2.02 15.83
N LEU A 110 -6.90 2.22 15.12
CA LEU A 110 -5.86 3.17 15.49
C LEU A 110 -6.38 4.61 15.52
N VAL A 111 -7.18 5.01 14.53
CA VAL A 111 -7.81 6.34 14.45
C VAL A 111 -8.66 6.62 15.69
N ARG A 112 -9.46 5.66 16.15
CA ARG A 112 -10.27 5.79 17.37
C ARG A 112 -9.39 5.86 18.63
N GLY A 113 -8.31 5.10 18.67
CA GLY A 113 -7.33 5.16 19.76
C GLY A 113 -6.63 6.53 19.82
N LEU A 114 -6.20 7.06 18.67
CA LEU A 114 -5.59 8.38 18.57
C LEU A 114 -6.54 9.51 18.99
N ASP A 115 -7.82 9.41 18.62
CA ASP A 115 -8.84 10.36 19.08
C ASP A 115 -9.00 10.35 20.61
N ALA A 116 -8.94 9.17 21.22
CA ALA A 116 -9.06 9.04 22.67
C ALA A 116 -7.85 9.57 23.45
N VAL A 117 -6.62 9.29 22.98
CA VAL A 117 -5.38 9.69 23.67
C VAL A 117 -4.88 11.07 23.26
N ARG A 118 -5.29 11.60 22.11
CA ARG A 118 -4.89 12.92 21.57
C ARG A 118 -3.39 13.10 21.40
N GLU A 119 -2.67 12.01 21.18
CA GLU A 119 -1.23 12.01 21.01
C GLU A 119 -0.83 11.18 19.78
N LEU A 120 0.10 11.72 18.97
CA LEU A 120 0.71 11.06 17.82
C LEU A 120 2.22 10.97 18.02
N THR A 121 2.71 9.78 18.31
CA THR A 121 4.14 9.54 18.44
C THR A 121 4.79 9.26 17.08
N PRO A 122 6.10 9.49 16.92
CA PRO A 122 6.82 9.11 15.69
C PRO A 122 6.61 7.63 15.34
N ARG A 123 6.66 6.72 16.33
CA ARG A 123 6.43 5.29 16.13
C ARG A 123 5.04 4.99 15.57
N THR A 124 4.01 5.65 16.09
CA THR A 124 2.63 5.49 15.60
C THR A 124 2.48 6.04 14.19
N THR A 125 3.14 7.17 13.89
CA THR A 125 3.21 7.74 12.55
C THR A 125 3.81 6.76 11.56
N ASP A 126 4.97 6.19 11.87
CA ASP A 126 5.64 5.19 11.03
C ASP A 126 4.75 3.95 10.79
N LEU A 127 4.08 3.46 11.84
CA LEU A 127 3.15 2.34 11.74
C LEU A 127 1.98 2.63 10.77
N ILE A 128 1.47 3.86 10.78
CA ILE A 128 0.38 4.28 9.90
C ILE A 128 0.86 4.42 8.46
N VAL A 129 1.96 5.13 8.21
CA VAL A 129 2.42 5.41 6.83
C VAL A 129 2.99 4.18 6.13
N ALA A 130 3.69 3.29 6.84
CA ALA A 130 4.20 2.03 6.30
C ALA A 130 3.09 1.10 5.74
N ARG A 131 1.84 1.33 6.13
CA ARG A 131 0.67 0.61 5.62
C ARG A 131 0.51 0.77 4.11
N GLY A 132 0.72 1.99 3.59
CA GLY A 132 0.63 2.26 2.16
C GLY A 132 1.64 1.46 1.33
N GLU A 133 2.87 1.35 1.81
CA GLU A 133 3.92 0.57 1.16
C GLU A 133 3.64 -0.93 1.20
N ARG A 134 3.18 -1.44 2.35
CA ARG A 134 2.80 -2.85 2.49
C ARG A 134 1.66 -3.24 1.57
N LEU A 135 0.62 -2.39 1.47
CA LEU A 135 -0.52 -2.64 0.57
C LEU A 135 -0.09 -2.64 -0.90
N SER A 136 0.76 -1.71 -1.31
CA SER A 136 1.32 -1.70 -2.67
C SER A 136 2.14 -2.95 -2.96
N ALA A 137 2.99 -3.38 -2.02
CA ALA A 137 3.80 -4.58 -2.17
C ALA A 137 2.93 -5.85 -2.28
N THR A 138 1.91 -5.97 -1.43
CA THR A 138 0.96 -7.10 -1.46
C THR A 138 0.20 -7.14 -2.80
N LEU A 139 -0.27 -5.99 -3.28
CA LEU A 139 -1.00 -5.88 -4.55
C LEU A 139 -0.13 -6.27 -5.75
N VAL A 140 1.08 -5.71 -5.84
CA VAL A 140 2.00 -5.96 -6.96
C VAL A 140 2.50 -7.40 -6.95
N ALA A 141 2.76 -7.98 -5.77
CA ALA A 141 3.16 -9.38 -5.65
C ALA A 141 2.06 -10.36 -6.10
N ALA A 142 0.80 -9.96 -6.03
CA ALA A 142 -0.35 -10.75 -6.46
C ALA A 142 -0.71 -10.54 -7.95
N ALA A 143 -0.17 -9.55 -8.61
CA ALA A 143 -0.53 -9.16 -9.97
C ALA A 143 0.39 -9.81 -11.01
#